data_eade2da440b54b2d668da8d77aaa2d4d
#
_entry.id   eade2da440b54b2d668da8d77aaa2d4d
#
_cell.length_a   1.000
_cell.length_b   1.000
_cell.length_c   1.000
_cell.angle_alpha   90.00
_cell.angle_beta   90.00
_cell.angle_gamma   90.00
#
_symmetry.space_group_name_H-M   'P 1'
#
loop_
_entity.id
_entity.type
_entity.pdbx_description
1 polymer ?
#
loop_
_entity_poly.entity_id
_entity_poly.type
_entity_poly.pdbx_seq_one_letter_code
_entity_poly.pdbx_strand_id
1 'polypeptide(L)'
;MVVGSGLIAKAFHSFVDDENIIIFASGVSNSLETDEKCFVREKNLINATTKANPSKKLIYFSTCSIDDQSVNSRPYVQHKKSIEDFIAVISNNYIIFRLSNLVGKGGNKNTIFNYLVSSIKENKTVNIWKNASRNLLDVTDLYLAVREVLKEDAIANEVVNLANTRSFLIPEIVIE
;
A
#
# COMPACT_ATOMS: atom_id res chain seq x y z
N MET A 1 7.98 -10.08 11.91
CA MET A 1 6.61 -9.90 12.46
C MET A 1 5.72 -9.16 11.45
N VAL A 2 4.39 -9.37 11.47
CA VAL A 2 3.42 -8.65 10.63
C VAL A 2 2.49 -7.82 11.50
N VAL A 3 2.31 -6.54 11.16
CA VAL A 3 1.43 -5.60 11.86
C VAL A 3 0.26 -5.25 10.95
N GLY A 4 -0.95 -5.71 11.29
CA GLY A 4 -2.17 -5.52 10.51
C GLY A 4 -2.94 -6.80 10.25
N SER A 5 -4.10 -6.68 9.59
CA SER A 5 -4.99 -7.81 9.29
C SER A 5 -5.60 -7.76 7.88
N GLY A 6 -5.24 -6.73 7.09
CA GLY A 6 -5.76 -6.50 5.75
C GLY A 6 -5.17 -7.42 4.68
N LEU A 7 -5.38 -7.06 3.40
CA LEU A 7 -4.94 -7.82 2.24
C LEU A 7 -3.42 -8.07 2.26
N ILE A 8 -2.62 -7.02 2.48
CA ILE A 8 -1.16 -7.11 2.55
C ILE A 8 -0.74 -7.99 3.73
N ALA A 9 -1.30 -7.76 4.93
CA ALA A 9 -0.94 -8.56 6.11
C ALA A 9 -1.16 -10.06 5.89
N LYS A 10 -2.24 -10.43 5.21
CA LYS A 10 -2.53 -11.83 4.87
C LYS A 10 -1.53 -12.40 3.86
N ALA A 11 -1.17 -11.62 2.84
CA ALA A 11 -0.19 -12.04 1.84
C ALA A 11 1.21 -12.27 2.44
N PHE A 12 1.57 -11.46 3.44
CA PHE A 12 2.87 -11.54 4.12
C PHE A 12 2.83 -12.38 5.40
N HIS A 13 1.84 -13.27 5.56
CA HIS A 13 1.70 -14.10 6.77
C HIS A 13 2.96 -14.92 7.10
N SER A 14 3.73 -15.34 6.10
CA SER A 14 4.99 -16.06 6.29
C SER A 14 6.05 -15.29 7.09
N PHE A 15 5.91 -13.97 7.25
CA PHE A 15 6.80 -13.11 8.03
C PHE A 15 6.34 -12.88 9.49
N VAL A 16 5.28 -13.58 9.96
CA VAL A 16 4.73 -13.36 11.31
C VAL A 16 5.79 -13.63 12.38
N ASP A 17 6.55 -14.72 12.23
CA ASP A 17 7.58 -15.15 13.18
C ASP A 17 8.98 -14.66 12.79
N ASP A 18 9.12 -13.78 11.80
CA ASP A 18 10.40 -13.23 11.40
C ASP A 18 10.96 -12.31 12.50
N GLU A 19 12.18 -12.61 12.92
CA GLU A 19 12.84 -11.88 14.00
C GLU A 19 13.55 -10.61 13.52
N ASN A 20 13.80 -10.48 12.21
CA ASN A 20 14.61 -9.41 11.62
C ASN A 20 13.76 -8.36 10.89
N ILE A 21 12.51 -8.68 10.53
CA ILE A 21 11.68 -7.86 9.66
C ILE A 21 10.33 -7.52 10.32
N ILE A 22 9.91 -6.27 10.14
CA ILE A 22 8.56 -5.80 10.43
C ILE A 22 7.86 -5.52 9.11
N ILE A 23 6.81 -6.26 8.78
CA ILE A 23 5.89 -5.95 7.70
C ILE A 23 4.78 -5.08 8.28
N PHE A 24 4.85 -3.76 8.09
CA PHE A 24 3.84 -2.83 8.58
C PHE A 24 2.71 -2.69 7.55
N ALA A 25 1.66 -3.48 7.72
CA ALA A 25 0.49 -3.58 6.83
C ALA A 25 -0.81 -3.06 7.48
N SER A 26 -0.68 -2.12 8.45
CA SER A 26 -1.80 -1.48 9.16
C SER A 26 -2.00 -0.01 8.78
N GLY A 27 -1.49 0.40 7.63
CA GLY A 27 -1.64 1.75 7.11
C GLY A 27 -3.08 2.08 6.69
N VAL A 28 -3.36 3.37 6.57
CA VAL A 28 -4.60 3.85 5.93
C VAL A 28 -4.58 3.40 4.47
N SER A 29 -5.63 2.74 4.03
CA SER A 29 -5.75 2.14 2.69
C SER A 29 -6.87 2.76 1.83
N ASN A 30 -7.70 3.62 2.41
CA ASN A 30 -8.74 4.34 1.69
C ASN A 30 -8.14 5.63 1.10
N SER A 31 -8.01 5.71 -0.23
CA SER A 31 -7.46 6.88 -0.92
C SER A 31 -8.35 8.15 -0.82
N LEU A 32 -9.56 8.00 -0.32
CA LEU A 32 -10.52 9.09 -0.05
C LEU A 32 -10.60 9.43 1.45
N GLU A 33 -9.71 8.90 2.26
CA GLU A 33 -9.71 9.14 3.70
C GLU A 33 -9.39 10.60 4.01
N THR A 34 -10.15 11.15 4.96
CA THR A 34 -10.00 12.52 5.46
C THR A 34 -10.06 12.61 6.98
N ASP A 35 -10.35 11.48 7.66
CA ASP A 35 -10.42 11.45 9.12
C ASP A 35 -9.01 11.47 9.74
N GLU A 36 -8.70 12.58 10.41
CA GLU A 36 -7.44 12.79 11.12
C GLU A 36 -7.14 11.69 12.16
N LYS A 37 -8.18 11.11 12.78
CA LYS A 37 -8.02 10.01 13.75
C LYS A 37 -7.38 8.78 13.10
N CYS A 38 -7.72 8.49 11.84
CA CYS A 38 -7.11 7.40 11.08
C CYS A 38 -5.62 7.67 10.83
N PHE A 39 -5.27 8.90 10.51
CA PHE A 39 -3.90 9.33 10.26
C PHE A 39 -3.05 9.30 11.53
N VAL A 40 -3.56 9.86 12.62
CA VAL A 40 -2.88 9.84 13.93
C VAL A 40 -2.68 8.41 14.43
N ARG A 41 -3.70 7.53 14.27
CA ARG A 41 -3.59 6.11 14.63
C ARG A 41 -2.43 5.43 13.89
N GLU A 42 -2.32 5.61 12.57
CA GLU A 42 -1.24 5.01 11.78
C GLU A 42 0.12 5.49 12.26
N LYS A 43 0.30 6.80 12.43
CA LYS A 43 1.55 7.39 12.90
C LYS A 43 1.96 6.89 14.28
N ASN A 44 1.02 6.84 15.21
CA ASN A 44 1.28 6.34 16.57
C ASN A 44 1.65 4.86 16.57
N LEU A 45 0.98 4.04 15.76
CA LEU A 45 1.25 2.62 15.67
C LEU A 45 2.65 2.35 15.07
N ILE A 46 3.03 3.07 14.00
CA ILE A 46 4.40 2.97 13.44
C ILE A 46 5.43 3.32 14.50
N ASN A 47 5.26 4.46 15.19
CA ASN A 47 6.18 4.90 16.23
C ASN A 47 6.33 3.87 17.35
N ALA A 48 5.23 3.37 17.87
CA ALA A 48 5.23 2.36 18.93
C ALA A 48 5.90 1.05 18.47
N THR A 49 5.58 0.59 17.27
CA THR A 49 6.14 -0.65 16.69
C THR A 49 7.64 -0.54 16.48
N THR A 50 8.12 0.56 15.90
CA THR A 50 9.55 0.77 15.63
C THR A 50 10.34 0.92 16.93
N LYS A 51 9.83 1.67 17.90
CA LYS A 51 10.47 1.81 19.20
C LYS A 51 10.59 0.50 19.97
N ALA A 52 9.59 -0.36 19.88
CA ALA A 52 9.62 -1.68 20.53
C ALA A 52 10.55 -2.68 19.81
N ASN A 53 10.97 -2.42 18.58
CA ASN A 53 11.76 -3.32 17.75
C ASN A 53 12.88 -2.58 17.01
N PRO A 54 13.81 -1.90 17.69
CA PRO A 54 14.77 -0.97 17.07
C PRO A 54 15.80 -1.63 16.14
N SER A 55 16.01 -2.94 16.27
CA SER A 55 16.96 -3.70 15.44
C SER A 55 16.34 -4.25 14.15
N LYS A 56 15.00 -4.27 14.04
CA LYS A 56 14.32 -4.88 12.89
C LYS A 56 14.25 -3.93 11.71
N LYS A 57 14.37 -4.47 10.49
CA LYS A 57 14.11 -3.74 9.25
C LYS A 57 12.61 -3.47 9.11
N LEU A 58 12.22 -2.20 8.99
CA LEU A 58 10.84 -1.79 8.80
C LEU A 58 10.47 -1.77 7.32
N ILE A 59 9.47 -2.56 6.94
CA ILE A 59 8.87 -2.55 5.60
C ILE A 59 7.52 -1.84 5.68
N TYR A 60 7.40 -0.73 4.95
CA TYR A 60 6.20 0.08 4.91
C TYR A 60 5.62 0.16 3.50
N PHE A 61 4.28 0.19 3.39
CA PHE A 61 3.57 0.30 2.11
C PHE A 61 2.91 1.67 1.97
N SER A 62 3.44 2.43 1.04
CA SER A 62 2.99 3.76 0.66
C SER A 62 2.23 3.73 -0.67
N THR A 63 2.17 4.84 -1.40
CA THR A 63 1.41 4.98 -2.65
C THR A 63 2.20 5.70 -3.73
N CYS A 64 2.14 5.22 -4.97
CA CYS A 64 2.66 5.94 -6.15
C CYS A 64 1.91 7.27 -6.42
N SER A 65 0.74 7.48 -5.81
CA SER A 65 -0.01 8.73 -5.96
C SER A 65 0.74 9.97 -5.45
N ILE A 66 1.82 9.80 -4.69
CA ILE A 66 2.69 10.89 -4.23
C ILE A 66 3.31 11.62 -5.42
N ASP A 67 3.64 10.89 -6.48
CA ASP A 67 4.29 11.43 -7.69
C ASP A 67 3.26 11.96 -8.73
N ASP A 68 1.95 11.78 -8.48
CA ASP A 68 0.87 12.24 -9.35
C ASP A 68 0.40 13.65 -8.93
N GLN A 69 0.77 14.67 -9.70
CA GLN A 69 0.42 16.06 -9.45
C GLN A 69 -1.09 16.33 -9.41
N SER A 70 -1.91 15.51 -10.05
CA SER A 70 -3.37 15.68 -10.08
C SER A 70 -4.06 15.29 -8.75
N VAL A 71 -3.39 14.53 -7.91
CA VAL A 71 -3.96 14.01 -6.64
C VAL A 71 -3.02 14.17 -5.43
N ASN A 72 -1.81 14.64 -5.61
CA ASN A 72 -0.82 14.74 -4.53
C ASN A 72 -1.25 15.66 -3.37
N SER A 73 -2.14 16.63 -3.62
CA SER A 73 -2.71 17.52 -2.59
C SER A 73 -3.81 16.87 -1.73
N ARG A 74 -4.26 15.66 -2.05
CA ARG A 74 -5.30 14.98 -1.27
C ARG A 74 -4.81 14.61 0.13
N PRO A 75 -5.65 14.73 1.18
CA PRO A 75 -5.26 14.43 2.57
C PRO A 75 -4.58 13.07 2.75
N TYR A 76 -5.12 12.01 2.12
CA TYR A 76 -4.51 10.69 2.12
C TYR A 76 -3.08 10.68 1.57
N VAL A 77 -2.84 11.35 0.43
CA VAL A 77 -1.52 11.35 -0.22
C VAL A 77 -0.52 12.15 0.60
N GLN A 78 -0.93 13.30 1.14
CA GLN A 78 -0.13 14.11 2.05
C GLN A 78 0.21 13.34 3.33
N HIS A 79 -0.76 12.61 3.89
CA HIS A 79 -0.52 11.73 5.03
C HIS A 79 0.54 10.67 4.70
N LYS A 80 0.39 9.95 3.57
CA LYS A 80 1.37 8.92 3.17
C LYS A 80 2.77 9.51 3.03
N LYS A 81 2.91 10.69 2.40
CA LYS A 81 4.18 11.39 2.30
C LYS A 81 4.75 11.75 3.67
N SER A 82 3.91 12.27 4.57
CA SER A 82 4.34 12.61 5.94
C SER A 82 4.80 11.39 6.75
N ILE A 83 4.22 10.21 6.50
CA ILE A 83 4.66 8.95 7.12
C ILE A 83 6.00 8.49 6.56
N GLU A 84 6.24 8.62 5.24
CA GLU A 84 7.56 8.33 4.66
C GLU A 84 8.65 9.17 5.32
N ASP A 85 8.43 10.49 5.42
CA ASP A 85 9.35 11.43 6.06
C ASP A 85 9.55 11.09 7.55
N PHE A 86 8.48 10.72 8.24
CA PHE A 86 8.54 10.31 9.64
C PHE A 86 9.35 9.02 9.84
N ILE A 87 9.16 8.01 8.99
CA ILE A 87 9.91 6.75 9.02
C ILE A 87 11.41 7.02 8.86
N ALA A 88 11.79 7.89 7.92
CA ALA A 88 13.18 8.25 7.69
C ALA A 88 13.85 8.92 8.92
N VAL A 89 13.06 9.53 9.81
CA VAL A 89 13.58 10.13 11.06
C VAL A 89 13.69 9.10 12.19
N ILE A 90 12.74 8.15 12.29
CA ILE A 90 12.64 7.25 13.45
C ILE A 90 13.30 5.89 13.26
N SER A 91 13.67 5.53 12.03
CA SER A 91 14.29 4.23 11.70
C SER A 91 15.54 4.43 10.85
N ASN A 92 16.60 3.70 11.20
CA ASN A 92 17.84 3.65 10.43
C ASN A 92 17.92 2.41 9.52
N ASN A 93 16.86 1.59 9.48
CA ASN A 93 16.79 0.39 8.67
C ASN A 93 15.36 0.17 8.20
N TYR A 94 15.03 0.70 7.01
CA TYR A 94 13.71 0.59 6.44
C TYR A 94 13.74 0.43 4.92
N ILE A 95 12.64 -0.08 4.36
CA ILE A 95 12.31 0.03 2.94
C ILE A 95 10.85 0.47 2.83
N ILE A 96 10.60 1.49 2.03
CA ILE A 96 9.25 1.99 1.73
C ILE A 96 8.89 1.59 0.31
N PHE A 97 7.83 0.79 0.17
CA PHE A 97 7.30 0.43 -1.15
C PHE A 97 6.10 1.33 -1.48
N ARG A 98 6.23 2.18 -2.50
CA ARG A 98 5.12 2.92 -3.08
C ARG A 98 4.40 2.01 -4.06
N LEU A 99 3.14 1.72 -3.78
CA LEU A 99 2.33 0.79 -4.56
C LEU A 99 1.41 1.54 -5.52
N SER A 100 1.20 0.97 -6.71
CA SER A 100 0.07 1.30 -7.57
C SER A 100 -1.25 0.78 -6.97
N ASN A 101 -2.34 0.70 -7.76
CA ASN A 101 -3.61 0.21 -7.23
C ASN A 101 -3.53 -1.29 -6.94
N LEU A 102 -3.43 -1.63 -5.67
CA LEU A 102 -3.35 -3.02 -5.23
C LEU A 102 -4.69 -3.72 -5.40
N VAL A 103 -4.65 -4.90 -6.02
CA VAL A 103 -5.81 -5.79 -6.20
C VAL A 103 -5.52 -7.15 -5.57
N GLY A 104 -6.60 -7.84 -5.19
CA GLY A 104 -6.52 -9.17 -4.61
C GLY A 104 -7.81 -9.56 -3.91
N LYS A 105 -7.98 -10.84 -3.66
CA LYS A 105 -9.19 -11.40 -3.04
C LYS A 105 -9.32 -10.95 -1.58
N GLY A 106 -10.43 -10.30 -1.24
CA GLY A 106 -10.72 -9.85 0.13
C GLY A 106 -10.07 -8.51 0.52
N GLY A 107 -9.68 -7.68 -0.45
CA GLY A 107 -9.16 -6.33 -0.23
C GLY A 107 -10.24 -5.30 0.20
N ASN A 108 -9.81 -4.05 0.39
CA ASN A 108 -10.68 -2.94 0.76
C ASN A 108 -11.77 -2.73 -0.30
N LYS A 109 -13.02 -2.65 0.13
CA LYS A 109 -14.19 -2.43 -0.75
C LYS A 109 -14.14 -1.10 -1.52
N ASN A 110 -13.41 -0.13 -1.01
CA ASN A 110 -13.27 1.20 -1.60
C ASN A 110 -12.18 1.28 -2.69
N THR A 111 -11.50 0.18 -3.00
CA THR A 111 -10.60 0.16 -4.17
C THR A 111 -11.43 0.14 -5.45
N ILE A 112 -10.91 0.76 -6.51
CA ILE A 112 -11.63 0.87 -7.78
C ILE A 112 -12.06 -0.50 -8.31
N PHE A 113 -11.21 -1.51 -8.23
CA PHE A 113 -11.51 -2.85 -8.68
C PHE A 113 -12.67 -3.47 -7.89
N ASN A 114 -12.61 -3.44 -6.55
CA ASN A 114 -13.67 -4.00 -5.71
C ASN A 114 -14.99 -3.21 -5.84
N TYR A 115 -14.92 -1.89 -6.05
CA TYR A 115 -16.09 -1.07 -6.34
C TYR A 115 -16.76 -1.51 -7.65
N LEU A 116 -16.00 -1.69 -8.73
CA LEU A 116 -16.53 -2.14 -10.02
C LEU A 116 -17.17 -3.54 -9.90
N VAL A 117 -16.46 -4.50 -9.28
CA VAL A 117 -16.97 -5.86 -9.06
C VAL A 117 -18.26 -5.85 -8.22
N SER A 118 -18.32 -5.07 -7.14
CA SER A 118 -19.54 -4.96 -6.32
C SER A 118 -20.69 -4.35 -7.12
N SER A 119 -20.42 -3.29 -7.87
CA SER A 119 -21.44 -2.59 -8.67
C SER A 119 -22.02 -3.49 -9.74
N ILE A 120 -21.20 -4.28 -10.43
CA ILE A 120 -21.65 -5.27 -11.42
C ILE A 120 -22.52 -6.33 -10.75
N LYS A 121 -22.09 -6.90 -9.63
CA LYS A 121 -22.86 -7.92 -8.89
C LYS A 121 -24.20 -7.42 -8.37
N GLU A 122 -24.29 -6.13 -8.05
CA GLU A 122 -25.48 -5.49 -7.54
C GLU A 122 -26.35 -4.86 -8.67
N ASN A 123 -26.00 -5.06 -9.94
CA ASN A 123 -26.65 -4.47 -11.12
C ASN A 123 -26.76 -2.93 -11.03
N LYS A 124 -25.75 -2.27 -10.43
CA LYS A 124 -25.71 -0.81 -10.32
C LYS A 124 -25.16 -0.18 -11.60
N THR A 125 -25.72 0.95 -11.99
CA THR A 125 -25.14 1.76 -13.06
C THR A 125 -23.82 2.38 -12.58
N VAL A 126 -22.78 2.22 -13.37
CA VAL A 126 -21.44 2.78 -13.10
C VAL A 126 -21.04 3.75 -14.20
N ASN A 127 -20.66 4.96 -13.83
CA ASN A 127 -20.08 5.92 -14.76
C ASN A 127 -18.60 5.59 -15.01
N ILE A 128 -18.26 5.31 -16.26
CA ILE A 128 -16.91 4.93 -16.65
C ILE A 128 -16.25 6.07 -17.41
N TRP A 129 -15.10 6.52 -16.93
CA TRP A 129 -14.26 7.48 -17.64
C TRP A 129 -13.44 6.77 -18.73
N LYS A 130 -13.85 6.95 -19.98
CA LYS A 130 -13.27 6.23 -21.13
C LYS A 130 -11.75 6.39 -21.30
N ASN A 131 -11.22 7.56 -20.93
CA ASN A 131 -9.81 7.89 -21.10
C ASN A 131 -8.98 7.75 -19.82
N ALA A 132 -9.58 7.30 -18.71
CA ALA A 132 -8.84 7.07 -17.48
C ALA A 132 -8.19 5.70 -17.50
N SER A 133 -6.93 5.63 -17.10
CA SER A 133 -6.20 4.38 -16.93
C SER A 133 -5.85 4.13 -15.47
N ARG A 134 -5.63 2.87 -15.16
CA ARG A 134 -5.15 2.44 -13.83
C ARG A 134 -4.07 1.39 -13.99
N ASN A 135 -3.05 1.53 -13.18
CA ASN A 135 -2.05 0.49 -13.00
C ASN A 135 -2.53 -0.42 -11.87
N LEU A 136 -2.73 -1.70 -12.16
CA LEU A 136 -3.19 -2.70 -11.19
C LEU A 136 -2.04 -3.62 -10.84
N LEU A 137 -1.76 -3.75 -9.55
CA LEU A 137 -0.74 -4.65 -9.00
C LEU A 137 -1.43 -5.76 -8.20
N ASP A 138 -1.24 -7.01 -8.59
CA ASP A 138 -1.76 -8.14 -7.80
C ASP A 138 -0.99 -8.29 -6.49
N VAL A 139 -1.69 -8.66 -5.43
CA VAL A 139 -1.08 -8.84 -4.10
C VAL A 139 -0.06 -9.97 -4.07
N THR A 140 -0.20 -10.97 -4.94
CA THR A 140 0.76 -12.07 -5.08
C THR A 140 2.05 -11.58 -5.73
N ASP A 141 1.93 -10.76 -6.78
CA ASP A 141 3.08 -10.12 -7.43
C ASP A 141 3.79 -9.17 -6.49
N LEU A 142 3.03 -8.39 -5.71
CA LEU A 142 3.60 -7.57 -4.63
C LEU A 142 4.43 -8.40 -3.67
N TYR A 143 3.86 -9.52 -3.16
CA TYR A 143 4.58 -10.41 -2.24
C TYR A 143 5.87 -10.95 -2.85
N LEU A 144 5.81 -11.43 -4.10
CA LEU A 144 6.98 -11.97 -4.79
C LEU A 144 8.06 -10.90 -4.99
N ALA A 145 7.69 -9.71 -5.47
CA ALA A 145 8.62 -8.62 -5.70
C ALA A 145 9.30 -8.14 -4.40
N VAL A 146 8.52 -7.94 -3.34
CA VAL A 146 9.07 -7.54 -2.03
C VAL A 146 10.00 -8.62 -1.49
N ARG A 147 9.63 -9.90 -1.59
CA ARG A 147 10.48 -11.01 -1.15
C ARG A 147 11.81 -11.05 -1.90
N GLU A 148 11.82 -10.77 -3.21
CA GLU A 148 13.07 -10.71 -3.98
C GLU A 148 13.94 -9.53 -3.51
N VAL A 149 13.36 -8.34 -3.31
CA VAL A 149 14.10 -7.18 -2.78
C VAL A 149 14.68 -7.45 -1.39
N LEU A 150 13.96 -8.20 -0.55
CA LEU A 150 14.41 -8.52 0.81
C LEU A 150 15.55 -9.55 0.87
N LYS A 151 15.88 -10.23 -0.24
CA LYS A 151 17.08 -11.08 -0.33
C LYS A 151 18.37 -10.28 -0.45
N GLU A 152 18.26 -9.02 -0.86
CA GLU A 152 19.39 -8.11 -1.00
C GLU A 152 19.59 -7.34 0.31
N ASP A 153 20.44 -7.86 1.19
CA ASP A 153 20.69 -7.27 2.52
C ASP A 153 21.20 -5.83 2.45
N ALA A 154 21.87 -5.46 1.34
CA ALA A 154 22.41 -4.12 1.12
C ALA A 154 21.34 -3.04 0.91
N ILE A 155 20.08 -3.41 0.58
CA ILE A 155 19.00 -2.45 0.36
C ILE A 155 18.43 -2.04 1.72
N ALA A 156 18.72 -0.80 2.10
CA ALA A 156 18.17 -0.17 3.30
C ALA A 156 18.03 1.34 3.10
N ASN A 157 17.06 1.94 3.80
CA ASN A 157 16.75 3.37 3.76
C ASN A 157 16.36 3.87 2.37
N GLU A 158 15.64 3.02 1.63
CA GLU A 158 15.25 3.28 0.25
C GLU A 158 13.72 3.38 0.09
N VAL A 159 13.32 4.13 -0.93
CA VAL A 159 11.94 4.21 -1.42
C VAL A 159 11.87 3.58 -2.78
N VAL A 160 11.07 2.52 -2.92
CA VAL A 160 10.96 1.72 -4.15
C VAL A 160 9.55 1.80 -4.70
N ASN A 161 9.39 2.19 -5.96
CA ASN A 161 8.09 2.16 -6.64
C ASN A 161 7.80 0.74 -7.15
N LEU A 162 6.66 0.18 -6.77
CA LEU A 162 6.16 -1.12 -7.26
C LEU A 162 4.85 -0.93 -8.03
N ALA A 163 4.90 -1.22 -9.31
CA ALA A 163 3.79 -1.12 -10.22
C ALA A 163 3.86 -2.23 -11.27
N ASN A 164 2.73 -2.55 -11.90
CA ASN A 164 2.71 -3.41 -13.07
C ASN A 164 3.41 -2.70 -14.24
N THR A 165 4.00 -3.45 -15.15
CA THR A 165 4.61 -2.91 -16.38
C THR A 165 3.59 -2.28 -17.33
N ARG A 166 2.30 -2.62 -17.21
CA ARG A 166 1.20 -2.12 -18.02
C ARG A 166 0.14 -1.42 -17.17
N SER A 167 -0.40 -0.30 -17.68
CA SER A 167 -1.64 0.32 -17.19
C SER A 167 -2.80 -0.05 -18.13
N PHE A 168 -4.00 -0.19 -17.57
CA PHE A 168 -5.22 -0.57 -18.28
C PHE A 168 -6.20 0.60 -18.31
N LEU A 169 -6.88 0.81 -19.43
CA LEU A 169 -8.01 1.73 -19.47
C LEU A 169 -9.16 1.19 -18.61
N ILE A 170 -9.92 2.08 -17.97
CA ILE A 170 -11.07 1.65 -17.16
C ILE A 170 -12.05 0.77 -17.95
N PRO A 171 -12.40 1.09 -19.23
CA PRO A 171 -13.21 0.19 -20.05
C PRO A 171 -12.65 -1.22 -20.21
N GLU A 172 -11.33 -1.38 -20.37
CA GLU A 172 -10.69 -2.71 -20.45
C GLU A 172 -10.92 -3.53 -19.17
N ILE A 173 -10.82 -2.88 -18.01
CA ILE A 173 -10.99 -3.53 -16.68
C ILE A 173 -12.45 -4.02 -16.46
N VAL A 174 -13.43 -3.37 -17.09
CA VAL A 174 -14.85 -3.67 -16.88
C VAL A 174 -15.36 -4.80 -17.79
N ILE A 175 -14.68 -5.04 -18.92
CA ILE A 175 -15.09 -6.06 -19.92
C ILE A 175 -14.57 -7.45 -19.55
N GLU A 176 -13.50 -7.57 -18.80
CA GLU A 176 -12.95 -8.85 -18.29
C GLU A 176 -13.70 -9.32 -17.01
#